data_5d0cab76a85701b091dbf18d4f2316b1
#
_entry.id   5d0cab76a85701b091dbf18d4f2316b1
#
_cell.length_a   1.000
_cell.length_b   1.000
_cell.length_c   1.000
_cell.angle_alpha   90.00
_cell.angle_beta   90.00
_cell.angle_gamma   90.00
#
_symmetry.space_group_name_H-M   'P 1'
#
loop_
_entity.id
_entity.type
_entity.pdbx_description
1 polymer ?
#
loop_
_entity_poly.entity_id
_entity_poly.type
_entity_poly.pdbx_seq_one_letter_code
_entity_poly.pdbx_strand_id
1 'polypeptide(L)'
;RFKGPRTEDALAFRHYDPERVVLGKRMEDHARFAVCFWHSFCWPGSDVFGAGTFDRAWLAAGEDALELAELKIDAAFEFIAKLGAPFFCFHDRDIAPEGDTLRESHAILDRLLERVENAMARSGTRLLWGTANLFGHPRYAAGAATNPDPEVFAYAAAQVKHCLEATQRLGGANYVLWGGREGYETLLNTNLRRELDQLGRFLSLVAEHKHKIGFAGPLLIEPKPFEPTKHQYDYDAAAVFAFLQKYGLELEFKLNLEVNHATLAGLDFEHEIAYAIANGIFGSVDANRGDARLGWDTDQF
;
A
#
# COMPACT_ATOMS: atom_id res chain seq x y z
N ARG A 1 2.24 -22.11 15.29
CA ARG A 1 2.10 -21.85 16.74
C ARG A 1 3.45 -21.51 17.34
N PHE A 2 3.46 -20.68 18.40
CA PHE A 2 4.68 -20.41 19.15
C PHE A 2 5.11 -21.66 19.95
N LYS A 3 6.40 -22.00 19.86
CA LYS A 3 7.01 -23.14 20.58
C LYS A 3 8.32 -22.74 21.30
N GLY A 4 8.69 -21.47 21.23
CA GLY A 4 9.89 -20.94 21.87
C GLY A 4 11.17 -21.05 21.01
N PRO A 5 12.23 -20.32 21.39
CA PRO A 5 13.42 -20.11 20.57
C PRO A 5 14.24 -21.38 20.31
N ARG A 6 14.06 -22.42 21.14
CA ARG A 6 14.82 -23.68 21.02
C ARG A 6 14.06 -24.78 20.28
N THR A 7 12.90 -24.48 19.68
CA THR A 7 12.15 -25.50 18.94
C THR A 7 12.87 -25.91 17.67
N GLU A 8 12.86 -27.21 17.37
CA GLU A 8 13.35 -27.79 16.11
C GLU A 8 12.25 -27.89 15.04
N ASP A 9 11.00 -27.56 15.39
CA ASP A 9 9.87 -27.56 14.45
C ASP A 9 9.99 -26.38 13.48
N ALA A 10 10.26 -26.70 12.19
CA ALA A 10 10.42 -25.71 11.13
C ALA A 10 9.16 -24.86 10.86
N LEU A 11 7.98 -25.37 11.23
CA LEU A 11 6.69 -24.70 11.05
C LEU A 11 6.19 -23.97 12.30
N ALA A 12 7.04 -23.87 13.33
CA ALA A 12 6.69 -23.17 14.56
C ALA A 12 7.34 -21.78 14.64
N PHE A 13 6.64 -20.85 15.25
CA PHE A 13 7.22 -19.54 15.59
C PHE A 13 8.21 -19.71 16.75
N ARG A 14 9.41 -19.19 16.57
CA ARG A 14 10.48 -19.22 17.58
C ARG A 14 10.46 -18.00 18.48
N HIS A 15 10.12 -16.85 17.94
CA HIS A 15 10.21 -15.55 18.61
C HIS A 15 8.87 -14.84 18.73
N TYR A 16 7.95 -15.07 17.82
CA TYR A 16 6.62 -14.48 17.84
C TYR A 16 5.67 -15.33 18.71
N ASP A 17 5.32 -14.77 19.86
CA ASP A 17 4.30 -15.32 20.77
C ASP A 17 3.06 -14.40 20.71
N PRO A 18 1.97 -14.79 20.04
CA PRO A 18 0.79 -13.97 19.88
C PRO A 18 0.11 -13.57 21.19
N GLU A 19 0.20 -14.44 22.20
CA GLU A 19 -0.42 -14.24 23.51
C GLU A 19 0.41 -13.38 24.46
N ARG A 20 1.67 -13.12 24.14
CA ARG A 20 2.54 -12.31 24.99
C ARG A 20 1.99 -10.90 25.14
N VAL A 21 1.79 -10.47 26.37
CA VAL A 21 1.34 -9.09 26.64
C VAL A 21 2.54 -8.14 26.69
N VAL A 22 2.48 -7.11 25.86
CA VAL A 22 3.46 -6.01 25.78
C VAL A 22 2.70 -4.69 25.82
N LEU A 23 3.10 -3.77 26.67
CA LEU A 23 2.43 -2.47 26.85
C LEU A 23 0.90 -2.56 27.00
N GLY A 24 0.42 -3.61 27.71
CA GLY A 24 -0.98 -3.81 28.02
C GLY A 24 -1.84 -4.43 26.90
N LYS A 25 -1.25 -4.81 25.76
CA LYS A 25 -1.92 -5.50 24.64
C LYS A 25 -1.20 -6.79 24.30
N ARG A 26 -1.94 -7.78 23.76
CA ARG A 26 -1.31 -9.00 23.23
C ARG A 26 -0.46 -8.67 22.00
N MET A 27 0.57 -9.46 21.76
CA MET A 27 1.44 -9.27 20.61
C MET A 27 0.66 -9.32 19.28
N GLU A 28 -0.36 -10.17 19.14
CA GLU A 28 -1.19 -10.24 17.95
C GLU A 28 -2.05 -8.97 17.73
N ASP A 29 -2.34 -8.21 18.79
CA ASP A 29 -3.05 -6.93 18.67
C ASP A 29 -2.11 -5.80 18.24
N HIS A 30 -0.78 -5.95 18.47
CA HIS A 30 0.24 -5.06 17.93
C HIS A 30 0.62 -5.44 16.49
N ALA A 31 0.97 -6.71 16.28
CA ALA A 31 1.40 -7.24 14.98
C ALA A 31 0.21 -7.84 14.21
N ARG A 32 -0.56 -6.99 13.56
CA ARG A 32 -1.74 -7.37 12.76
C ARG A 32 -1.29 -7.82 11.37
N PHE A 33 -0.83 -9.06 11.25
CA PHE A 33 -0.35 -9.60 9.99
C PHE A 33 -1.40 -9.57 8.88
N ALA A 34 -1.05 -8.99 7.74
CA ALA A 34 -1.86 -8.92 6.53
C ALA A 34 -1.13 -9.56 5.36
N VAL A 35 -1.90 -10.14 4.42
CA VAL A 35 -1.39 -10.57 3.12
C VAL A 35 -1.66 -9.47 2.11
N CYS A 36 -0.65 -9.04 1.36
CA CYS A 36 -0.81 -8.08 0.28
C CYS A 36 -1.27 -8.76 -1.01
N PHE A 37 -2.14 -8.08 -1.78
CA PHE A 37 -2.63 -8.62 -3.06
C PHE A 37 -1.59 -8.52 -4.17
N TRP A 38 -0.83 -7.42 -4.25
CA TRP A 38 0.02 -7.10 -5.40
C TRP A 38 1.10 -8.13 -5.67
N HIS A 39 2.03 -8.40 -4.79
CA HIS A 39 3.08 -9.40 -5.01
C HIS A 39 2.55 -10.82 -4.95
N SER A 40 1.61 -11.10 -4.04
CA SER A 40 1.10 -12.44 -3.83
C SER A 40 0.23 -12.94 -5.00
N PHE A 41 -0.59 -12.08 -5.61
CA PHE A 41 -1.60 -12.51 -6.58
C PHE A 41 -1.56 -11.78 -7.93
N CYS A 42 -0.99 -10.58 -8.02
CA CYS A 42 -1.01 -9.77 -9.23
C CYS A 42 0.29 -9.84 -10.03
N TRP A 43 1.41 -10.12 -9.38
CA TRP A 43 2.69 -10.21 -10.07
C TRP A 43 2.81 -11.50 -10.88
N PRO A 44 3.18 -11.41 -12.18
CA PRO A 44 3.25 -12.57 -13.06
C PRO A 44 4.59 -13.33 -13.00
N GLY A 45 5.54 -12.90 -12.15
CA GLY A 45 6.89 -13.46 -12.13
C GLY A 45 7.77 -12.96 -13.26
N SER A 46 7.50 -11.74 -13.78
CA SER A 46 8.32 -11.07 -14.80
C SER A 46 9.39 -10.20 -14.18
N ASP A 47 10.46 -10.00 -14.93
CA ASP A 47 11.53 -9.04 -14.62
C ASP A 47 12.00 -8.33 -15.91
N VAL A 48 13.08 -7.55 -15.82
CA VAL A 48 13.64 -6.82 -16.97
C VAL A 48 14.24 -7.74 -18.04
N PHE A 49 14.42 -9.03 -17.76
CA PHE A 49 15.05 -9.99 -18.65
C PHE A 49 14.05 -10.91 -19.36
N GLY A 50 12.79 -10.98 -18.89
CA GLY A 50 11.84 -11.87 -19.48
C GLY A 50 10.39 -11.74 -19.06
N ALA A 51 9.54 -12.50 -19.75
CA ALA A 51 8.12 -12.57 -19.47
C ALA A 51 7.82 -13.28 -18.14
N GLY A 52 6.59 -13.13 -17.67
CA GLY A 52 6.11 -13.79 -16.46
C GLY A 52 6.26 -15.32 -16.51
N THR A 53 6.70 -15.90 -15.41
CA THR A 53 6.98 -17.34 -15.24
C THR A 53 5.94 -18.05 -14.39
N PHE A 54 5.00 -17.31 -13.78
CA PHE A 54 3.96 -17.91 -12.94
C PHE A 54 2.77 -18.41 -13.76
N ASP A 55 2.46 -19.69 -13.63
CA ASP A 55 1.27 -20.32 -14.19
C ASP A 55 0.12 -20.20 -13.17
N ARG A 56 -0.64 -19.10 -13.28
CA ARG A 56 -1.81 -18.82 -12.43
C ARG A 56 -3.03 -18.58 -13.30
N ALA A 57 -4.11 -19.29 -13.04
CA ALA A 57 -5.33 -19.23 -13.85
C ALA A 57 -5.87 -17.82 -14.02
N TRP A 58 -5.77 -16.97 -13.00
CA TRP A 58 -6.24 -15.56 -13.06
C TRP A 58 -5.29 -14.60 -13.76
N LEU A 59 -4.12 -15.05 -14.24
CA LEU A 59 -3.19 -14.28 -15.06
C LEU A 59 -3.25 -14.69 -16.53
N ALA A 60 -4.22 -15.52 -16.92
CA ALA A 60 -4.38 -16.00 -18.30
C ALA A 60 -4.68 -14.84 -19.26
N ALA A 61 -4.01 -14.84 -20.41
CA ALA A 61 -4.25 -13.84 -21.45
C ALA A 61 -5.47 -14.23 -22.30
N GLY A 62 -6.25 -13.23 -22.72
CA GLY A 62 -7.35 -13.41 -23.67
C GLY A 62 -8.69 -13.80 -23.06
N GLU A 63 -8.76 -13.95 -21.74
CA GLU A 63 -10.00 -14.22 -21.01
C GLU A 63 -10.68 -12.89 -20.58
N ASP A 64 -11.93 -12.97 -20.13
CA ASP A 64 -12.64 -11.81 -19.57
C ASP A 64 -11.95 -11.30 -18.31
N ALA A 65 -11.54 -10.04 -18.33
CA ALA A 65 -10.79 -9.42 -17.23
C ALA A 65 -11.57 -9.42 -15.91
N LEU A 66 -12.89 -9.34 -15.98
CA LEU A 66 -13.76 -9.36 -14.81
C LEU A 66 -13.84 -10.78 -14.21
N GLU A 67 -13.97 -11.80 -15.05
CA GLU A 67 -13.95 -13.22 -14.61
C GLU A 67 -12.60 -13.57 -13.97
N LEU A 68 -11.50 -13.12 -14.57
CA LEU A 68 -10.15 -13.29 -14.00
C LEU A 68 -9.99 -12.58 -12.65
N ALA A 69 -10.55 -11.39 -12.49
CA ALA A 69 -10.55 -10.67 -11.22
C ALA A 69 -11.36 -11.41 -10.14
N GLU A 70 -12.52 -11.95 -10.51
CA GLU A 70 -13.34 -12.76 -9.62
C GLU A 70 -12.61 -14.04 -9.17
N LEU A 71 -11.97 -14.73 -10.09
CA LEU A 71 -11.16 -15.93 -9.80
C LEU A 71 -9.99 -15.61 -8.87
N LYS A 72 -9.30 -14.47 -9.12
CA LYS A 72 -8.21 -14.00 -8.27
C LYS A 72 -8.68 -13.73 -6.84
N ILE A 73 -9.81 -13.06 -6.65
CA ILE A 73 -10.38 -12.80 -5.33
C ILE A 73 -10.64 -14.12 -4.58
N ASP A 74 -11.27 -15.10 -5.24
CA ASP A 74 -11.56 -16.39 -4.60
C ASP A 74 -10.28 -17.13 -4.20
N ALA A 75 -9.30 -17.18 -5.09
CA ALA A 75 -8.00 -17.82 -4.81
C ALA A 75 -7.25 -17.12 -3.67
N ALA A 76 -7.28 -15.78 -3.65
CA ALA A 76 -6.64 -14.99 -2.61
C ALA A 76 -7.25 -15.26 -1.23
N PHE A 77 -8.56 -15.21 -1.11
CA PHE A 77 -9.22 -15.48 0.18
C PHE A 77 -9.11 -16.94 0.64
N GLU A 78 -9.07 -17.90 -0.30
CA GLU A 78 -8.75 -19.29 0.03
C GLU A 78 -7.33 -19.42 0.61
N PHE A 79 -6.35 -18.80 -0.04
CA PHE A 79 -4.96 -18.79 0.41
C PHE A 79 -4.82 -18.11 1.80
N ILE A 80 -5.38 -16.90 1.96
CA ILE A 80 -5.30 -16.14 3.21
C ILE A 80 -5.92 -16.92 4.36
N ALA A 81 -7.08 -17.55 4.15
CA ALA A 81 -7.74 -18.38 5.16
C ALA A 81 -6.89 -19.60 5.54
N LYS A 82 -6.30 -20.30 4.57
CA LYS A 82 -5.41 -21.45 4.81
C LYS A 82 -4.12 -21.04 5.52
N LEU A 83 -3.58 -19.86 5.22
CA LEU A 83 -2.40 -19.32 5.89
C LEU A 83 -2.73 -18.90 7.34
N GLY A 84 -3.99 -18.57 7.62
CA GLY A 84 -4.44 -18.09 8.93
C GLY A 84 -4.07 -16.64 9.19
N ALA A 85 -3.82 -15.85 8.15
CA ALA A 85 -3.60 -14.41 8.29
C ALA A 85 -4.92 -13.68 8.58
N PRO A 86 -5.00 -12.84 9.63
CA PRO A 86 -6.25 -12.19 10.01
C PRO A 86 -6.65 -11.01 9.12
N PHE A 87 -5.71 -10.51 8.32
CA PHE A 87 -5.91 -9.32 7.49
C PHE A 87 -5.39 -9.48 6.06
N PHE A 88 -5.84 -8.59 5.18
CA PHE A 88 -5.32 -8.38 3.84
C PHE A 88 -5.19 -6.89 3.53
N CYS A 89 -4.42 -6.56 2.48
CA CYS A 89 -4.25 -5.22 1.92
C CYS A 89 -4.38 -5.27 0.41
N PHE A 90 -4.84 -4.18 -0.23
CA PHE A 90 -4.97 -4.13 -1.69
C PHE A 90 -4.80 -2.70 -2.24
N HIS A 91 -4.39 -2.63 -3.52
CA HIS A 91 -4.65 -1.48 -4.37
C HIS A 91 -5.96 -1.70 -5.14
N ASP A 92 -6.68 -0.64 -5.48
CA ASP A 92 -7.91 -0.75 -6.27
C ASP A 92 -7.72 -1.58 -7.56
N ARG A 93 -6.55 -1.45 -8.21
CA ARG A 93 -6.20 -2.19 -9.44
C ARG A 93 -5.77 -3.63 -9.20
N ASP A 94 -5.47 -4.01 -7.99
CA ASP A 94 -5.26 -5.41 -7.62
C ASP A 94 -6.59 -6.18 -7.62
N ILE A 95 -7.67 -5.51 -7.22
CA ILE A 95 -9.01 -6.08 -7.13
C ILE A 95 -9.75 -5.97 -8.46
N ALA A 96 -9.71 -4.78 -9.10
CA ALA A 96 -10.52 -4.45 -10.24
C ALA A 96 -9.70 -4.00 -11.46
N PRO A 97 -9.94 -4.56 -12.66
CA PRO A 97 -9.39 -4.00 -13.88
C PRO A 97 -9.87 -2.56 -14.10
N GLU A 98 -9.08 -1.79 -14.82
CA GLU A 98 -9.47 -0.45 -15.23
C GLU A 98 -10.45 -0.52 -16.42
N GLY A 99 -11.52 0.26 -16.37
CA GLY A 99 -12.45 0.44 -17.48
C GLY A 99 -12.03 1.60 -18.39
N ASP A 100 -12.73 1.80 -19.48
CA ASP A 100 -12.45 2.86 -20.46
C ASP A 100 -12.62 4.27 -19.89
N THR A 101 -13.43 4.40 -18.86
CA THR A 101 -13.67 5.66 -18.13
C THR A 101 -13.51 5.50 -16.63
N LEU A 102 -13.27 6.60 -15.92
CA LEU A 102 -13.23 6.61 -14.46
C LEU A 102 -14.54 6.08 -13.85
N ARG A 103 -15.68 6.46 -14.44
CA ARG A 103 -17.01 5.99 -13.99
C ARG A 103 -17.15 4.47 -14.12
N GLU A 104 -16.69 3.93 -15.21
CA GLU A 104 -16.69 2.48 -15.44
C GLU A 104 -15.73 1.76 -14.49
N SER A 105 -14.52 2.29 -14.31
CA SER A 105 -13.56 1.77 -13.34
C SER A 105 -14.14 1.70 -11.92
N HIS A 106 -14.87 2.76 -11.52
CA HIS A 106 -15.56 2.78 -10.23
C HIS A 106 -16.66 1.72 -10.16
N ALA A 107 -17.49 1.58 -11.21
CA ALA A 107 -18.57 0.59 -11.25
C ALA A 107 -18.04 -0.86 -11.21
N ILE A 108 -16.91 -1.12 -11.89
CA ILE A 108 -16.23 -2.43 -11.85
C ILE A 108 -15.73 -2.72 -10.42
N LEU A 109 -15.06 -1.75 -9.80
CA LEU A 109 -14.61 -1.91 -8.42
C LEU A 109 -15.78 -2.18 -7.48
N ASP A 110 -16.84 -1.37 -7.53
CA ASP A 110 -18.02 -1.52 -6.68
C ASP A 110 -18.67 -2.91 -6.80
N ARG A 111 -18.75 -3.45 -8.02
CA ARG A 111 -19.23 -4.82 -8.27
C ARG A 111 -18.32 -5.86 -7.60
N LEU A 112 -17.01 -5.73 -7.75
CA LEU A 112 -16.06 -6.69 -7.18
C LEU A 112 -15.95 -6.59 -5.65
N LEU A 113 -16.20 -5.41 -5.08
CA LEU A 113 -16.27 -5.24 -3.62
C LEU A 113 -17.37 -6.10 -2.99
N GLU A 114 -18.51 -6.33 -3.66
CA GLU A 114 -19.53 -7.25 -3.16
C GLU A 114 -19.00 -8.69 -3.01
N ARG A 115 -18.15 -9.11 -3.96
CA ARG A 115 -17.49 -10.42 -3.86
C ARG A 115 -16.48 -10.46 -2.73
N VAL A 116 -15.70 -9.38 -2.55
CA VAL A 116 -14.76 -9.23 -1.44
C VAL A 116 -15.48 -9.29 -0.09
N GLU A 117 -16.56 -8.54 0.09
CA GLU A 117 -17.41 -8.56 1.29
C GLU A 117 -17.90 -9.99 1.63
N ASN A 118 -18.40 -10.71 0.63
CA ASN A 118 -18.82 -12.08 0.79
C ASN A 118 -17.65 -13.02 1.17
N ALA A 119 -16.46 -12.82 0.58
CA ALA A 119 -15.28 -13.59 0.91
C ALA A 119 -14.76 -13.30 2.32
N MET A 120 -14.76 -12.03 2.73
CA MET A 120 -14.45 -11.60 4.11
C MET A 120 -15.39 -12.25 5.12
N ALA A 121 -16.71 -12.23 4.85
CA ALA A 121 -17.71 -12.82 5.73
C ALA A 121 -17.52 -14.34 5.90
N ARG A 122 -17.15 -15.06 4.82
CA ARG A 122 -16.90 -16.50 4.86
C ARG A 122 -15.60 -16.87 5.56
N SER A 123 -14.53 -16.10 5.37
CA SER A 123 -13.19 -16.40 5.88
C SER A 123 -12.91 -15.83 7.27
N GLY A 124 -13.66 -14.80 7.68
CA GLY A 124 -13.36 -14.00 8.86
C GLY A 124 -12.16 -13.05 8.69
N THR A 125 -11.57 -12.97 7.48
CA THR A 125 -10.47 -12.07 7.17
C THR A 125 -10.97 -10.63 7.11
N ARG A 126 -10.17 -9.68 7.61
CA ARG A 126 -10.51 -8.26 7.68
C ARG A 126 -9.58 -7.44 6.79
N LEU A 127 -10.02 -6.27 6.36
CA LEU A 127 -9.18 -5.32 5.65
C LEU A 127 -8.29 -4.55 6.64
N LEU A 128 -6.95 -4.59 6.42
CA LEU A 128 -6.04 -3.73 7.18
C LEU A 128 -6.01 -2.33 6.55
N TRP A 129 -5.74 -2.25 5.25
CA TRP A 129 -5.81 -1.00 4.50
C TRP A 129 -6.05 -1.23 3.02
N GLY A 130 -6.70 -0.26 2.38
CA GLY A 130 -6.79 -0.12 0.94
C GLY A 130 -5.99 1.08 0.47
N THR A 131 -5.70 1.13 -0.82
CA THR A 131 -5.05 2.27 -1.49
C THR A 131 -5.40 2.33 -2.96
N ALA A 132 -5.28 3.52 -3.56
CA ALA A 132 -5.41 3.71 -5.00
C ALA A 132 -4.06 3.50 -5.68
N ASN A 133 -4.02 2.74 -6.78
CA ASN A 133 -2.84 2.63 -7.63
C ASN A 133 -2.72 3.88 -8.51
N LEU A 134 -1.89 4.83 -8.07
CA LEU A 134 -1.61 6.09 -8.76
C LEU A 134 -0.27 6.09 -9.51
N PHE A 135 0.23 4.91 -9.87
CA PHE A 135 1.57 4.75 -10.46
C PHE A 135 1.62 3.77 -11.64
N GLY A 136 0.71 2.81 -11.72
CA GLY A 136 0.75 1.74 -12.73
C GLY A 136 0.33 2.19 -14.13
N HIS A 137 -0.61 3.13 -14.25
CA HIS A 137 -1.09 3.59 -15.56
C HIS A 137 -0.17 4.68 -16.15
N PRO A 138 0.08 4.70 -17.48
CA PRO A 138 0.92 5.70 -18.16
C PRO A 138 0.53 7.16 -17.89
N ARG A 139 -0.74 7.47 -17.58
CA ARG A 139 -1.17 8.83 -17.21
C ARG A 139 -0.39 9.41 -16.04
N TYR A 140 0.11 8.55 -15.15
CA TYR A 140 0.86 8.93 -13.95
C TYR A 140 2.38 9.01 -14.17
N ALA A 141 2.85 8.90 -15.40
CA ALA A 141 4.29 8.91 -15.70
C ALA A 141 5.03 10.17 -15.18
N ALA A 142 4.32 11.31 -15.07
CA ALA A 142 4.83 12.56 -14.52
C ALA A 142 4.23 12.90 -13.15
N GLY A 143 3.92 11.87 -12.35
CA GLY A 143 3.22 12.01 -11.07
C GLY A 143 1.69 11.92 -11.20
N ALA A 144 1.02 11.79 -10.09
CA ALA A 144 -0.43 11.88 -9.96
C ALA A 144 -0.80 13.20 -9.27
N ALA A 145 -0.47 13.32 -7.99
CA ALA A 145 -0.68 14.54 -7.20
C ALA A 145 0.22 15.70 -7.64
N THR A 146 1.43 15.40 -8.09
CA THR A 146 2.41 16.39 -8.56
C THR A 146 2.32 16.67 -10.07
N ASN A 147 1.45 15.97 -10.79
CA ASN A 147 1.34 16.07 -12.24
C ASN A 147 1.09 17.52 -12.69
N PRO A 148 1.80 18.01 -13.74
CA PRO A 148 1.55 19.33 -14.29
C PRO A 148 0.19 19.47 -14.99
N ASP A 149 -0.42 18.36 -15.42
CA ASP A 149 -1.74 18.32 -16.03
C ASP A 149 -2.84 18.30 -14.96
N PRO A 150 -3.70 19.32 -14.88
CA PRO A 150 -4.78 19.39 -13.91
C PRO A 150 -5.83 18.29 -14.09
N GLU A 151 -6.00 17.73 -15.28
CA GLU A 151 -6.93 16.63 -15.52
C GLU A 151 -6.43 15.34 -14.88
N VAL A 152 -5.12 15.08 -14.93
CA VAL A 152 -4.50 13.93 -14.25
C VAL A 152 -4.62 14.09 -12.73
N PHE A 153 -4.35 15.28 -12.20
CA PHE A 153 -4.55 15.57 -10.78
C PHE A 153 -6.00 15.30 -10.34
N ALA A 154 -6.98 15.79 -11.12
CA ALA A 154 -8.40 15.61 -10.81
C ALA A 154 -8.82 14.14 -10.90
N TYR A 155 -8.31 13.40 -11.90
CA TYR A 155 -8.54 11.97 -12.03
C TYR A 155 -8.01 11.19 -10.83
N ALA A 156 -6.76 11.45 -10.45
CA ALA A 156 -6.11 10.84 -9.30
C ALA A 156 -6.88 11.13 -7.98
N ALA A 157 -7.30 12.38 -7.78
CA ALA A 157 -8.09 12.75 -6.60
C ALA A 157 -9.44 12.02 -6.56
N ALA A 158 -10.11 11.86 -7.69
CA ALA A 158 -11.38 11.12 -7.77
C ALA A 158 -11.16 9.60 -7.54
N GLN A 159 -10.05 9.04 -8.02
CA GLN A 159 -9.69 7.64 -7.78
C GLN A 159 -9.40 7.40 -6.29
N VAL A 160 -8.61 8.25 -5.64
CA VAL A 160 -8.34 8.16 -4.19
C VAL A 160 -9.61 8.30 -3.38
N LYS A 161 -10.45 9.29 -3.71
CA LYS A 161 -11.75 9.48 -3.08
C LYS A 161 -12.57 8.18 -3.08
N HIS A 162 -12.76 7.57 -4.24
CA HIS A 162 -13.55 6.36 -4.38
C HIS A 162 -12.91 5.16 -3.65
N CYS A 163 -11.59 5.01 -3.73
CA CYS A 163 -10.89 3.93 -3.04
C CYS A 163 -10.92 4.09 -1.51
N LEU A 164 -10.89 5.32 -0.99
CA LEU A 164 -11.07 5.58 0.45
C LEU A 164 -12.51 5.23 0.91
N GLU A 165 -13.53 5.57 0.11
CA GLU A 165 -14.92 5.17 0.35
C GLU A 165 -15.07 3.63 0.33
N ALA A 166 -14.43 2.95 -0.64
CA ALA A 166 -14.36 1.49 -0.71
C ALA A 166 -13.69 0.87 0.53
N THR A 167 -12.57 1.48 0.98
CA THR A 167 -11.87 1.06 2.20
C THR A 167 -12.78 1.18 3.43
N GLN A 168 -13.51 2.28 3.54
CA GLN A 168 -14.49 2.47 4.62
C GLN A 168 -15.62 1.44 4.55
N ARG A 169 -16.18 1.19 3.36
CA ARG A 169 -17.22 0.19 3.12
C ARG A 169 -16.80 -1.20 3.60
N LEU A 170 -15.55 -1.59 3.35
CA LEU A 170 -14.99 -2.87 3.79
C LEU A 170 -14.54 -2.89 5.27
N GLY A 171 -14.74 -1.81 6.01
CA GLY A 171 -14.31 -1.70 7.40
C GLY A 171 -12.78 -1.68 7.58
N GLY A 172 -12.05 -1.13 6.59
CA GLY A 172 -10.60 -1.01 6.63
C GLY A 172 -10.11 -0.23 7.85
N ALA A 173 -9.03 -0.70 8.46
CA ALA A 173 -8.47 -0.09 9.65
C ALA A 173 -7.67 1.18 9.33
N ASN A 174 -7.05 1.25 8.16
CA ASN A 174 -6.20 2.36 7.70
C ASN A 174 -6.42 2.60 6.19
N TYR A 175 -5.84 3.70 5.68
CA TYR A 175 -5.71 3.97 4.25
C TYR A 175 -4.27 4.38 3.97
N VAL A 176 -3.61 3.77 2.98
CA VAL A 176 -2.21 4.06 2.62
C VAL A 176 -2.15 4.92 1.37
N LEU A 177 -1.16 5.81 1.29
CA LEU A 177 -0.75 6.54 0.10
C LEU A 177 0.73 6.29 -0.14
N TRP A 178 1.03 5.61 -1.24
CA TRP A 178 2.39 5.44 -1.73
C TRP A 178 2.65 6.35 -2.92
N GLY A 179 3.66 7.21 -2.80
CA GLY A 179 4.00 8.24 -3.76
C GLY A 179 4.95 7.78 -4.89
N GLY A 180 4.80 6.58 -5.42
CA GLY A 180 5.76 5.97 -6.33
C GLY A 180 6.12 6.76 -7.59
N ARG A 181 5.24 7.68 -8.05
CA ARG A 181 5.50 8.60 -9.16
C ARG A 181 5.61 10.06 -8.73
N GLU A 182 5.49 10.33 -7.43
CA GLU A 182 5.60 11.68 -6.87
C GLU A 182 7.07 12.04 -6.63
N GLY A 183 7.73 12.52 -7.68
CA GLY A 183 9.15 12.79 -7.67
C GLY A 183 9.65 13.26 -9.03
N TYR A 184 10.96 13.22 -9.25
CA TYR A 184 11.56 13.71 -10.49
C TYR A 184 12.70 12.82 -11.00
N GLU A 185 12.90 12.86 -12.31
CA GLU A 185 14.04 12.22 -13.01
C GLU A 185 15.24 13.18 -13.12
N THR A 186 14.97 14.49 -13.30
CA THR A 186 15.97 15.53 -13.44
C THR A 186 15.43 16.88 -12.98
N LEU A 187 16.27 17.68 -12.36
CA LEU A 187 15.93 19.04 -11.93
C LEU A 187 15.79 20.04 -13.11
N LEU A 188 16.20 19.66 -14.32
CA LEU A 188 16.18 20.56 -15.48
C LEU A 188 14.76 20.95 -15.91
N ASN A 189 13.78 20.11 -15.69
CA ASN A 189 12.39 20.30 -16.05
C ASN A 189 11.41 20.20 -14.86
N THR A 190 11.93 20.29 -13.64
CA THR A 190 11.16 20.13 -12.41
C THR A 190 10.97 21.46 -11.71
N ASN A 191 9.74 21.78 -11.36
CA ASN A 191 9.41 22.88 -10.48
C ASN A 191 9.07 22.36 -9.07
N LEU A 192 10.11 22.10 -8.26
CA LEU A 192 9.98 21.53 -6.92
C LEU A 192 8.94 22.21 -6.04
N ARG A 193 8.91 23.56 -6.06
CA ARG A 193 7.95 24.30 -5.24
C ARG A 193 6.51 23.98 -5.64
N ARG A 194 6.22 24.08 -6.96
CA ARG A 194 4.89 23.81 -7.49
C ARG A 194 4.45 22.38 -7.20
N GLU A 195 5.31 21.43 -7.43
CA GLU A 195 5.01 20.00 -7.24
C GLU A 195 4.74 19.68 -5.77
N LEU A 196 5.57 20.18 -4.85
CA LEU A 196 5.35 20.03 -3.42
C LEU A 196 4.05 20.75 -2.96
N ASP A 197 3.76 21.95 -3.47
CA ASP A 197 2.53 22.66 -3.13
C ASP A 197 1.28 21.92 -3.66
N GLN A 198 1.36 21.28 -4.84
CA GLN A 198 0.31 20.42 -5.37
C GLN A 198 0.12 19.17 -4.52
N LEU A 199 1.20 18.50 -4.13
CA LEU A 199 1.14 17.33 -3.25
C LEU A 199 0.51 17.70 -1.89
N GLY A 200 0.91 18.83 -1.29
CA GLY A 200 0.31 19.33 -0.06
C GLY A 200 -1.19 19.58 -0.20
N ARG A 201 -1.61 20.20 -1.32
CA ARG A 201 -3.04 20.39 -1.64
C ARG A 201 -3.77 19.06 -1.81
N PHE A 202 -3.16 18.09 -2.51
CA PHE A 202 -3.76 16.78 -2.71
C PHE A 202 -4.02 16.06 -1.39
N LEU A 203 -3.01 16.01 -0.52
CA LEU A 203 -3.14 15.38 0.80
C LEU A 203 -4.16 16.10 1.70
N SER A 204 -4.26 17.42 1.60
CA SER A 204 -5.32 18.19 2.30
C SER A 204 -6.71 17.76 1.84
N LEU A 205 -6.93 17.59 0.52
CA LEU A 205 -8.21 17.11 -0.01
C LEU A 205 -8.54 15.68 0.46
N VAL A 206 -7.53 14.81 0.60
CA VAL A 206 -7.71 13.45 1.14
C VAL A 206 -8.13 13.52 2.61
N ALA A 207 -7.48 14.34 3.42
CA ALA A 207 -7.82 14.54 4.83
C ALA A 207 -9.24 15.14 4.99
N GLU A 208 -9.59 16.15 4.21
CA GLU A 208 -10.94 16.73 4.18
C GLU A 208 -12.00 15.68 3.83
N HIS A 209 -11.72 14.84 2.82
CA HIS A 209 -12.66 13.79 2.42
C HIS A 209 -12.80 12.71 3.49
N LYS A 210 -11.70 12.28 4.11
CA LYS A 210 -11.70 11.39 5.28
C LYS A 210 -12.68 11.87 6.36
N HIS A 211 -12.57 13.14 6.75
CA HIS A 211 -13.46 13.73 7.76
C HIS A 211 -14.90 13.82 7.27
N LYS A 212 -15.11 14.19 6.01
CA LYS A 212 -16.44 14.29 5.40
C LYS A 212 -17.20 12.98 5.42
N ILE A 213 -16.54 11.85 5.16
CA ILE A 213 -17.17 10.52 5.17
C ILE A 213 -17.16 9.87 6.57
N GLY A 214 -16.47 10.45 7.55
CA GLY A 214 -16.34 9.90 8.89
C GLY A 214 -15.43 8.67 8.96
N PHE A 215 -14.43 8.54 8.07
CA PHE A 215 -13.45 7.46 8.17
C PHE A 215 -12.56 7.65 9.39
N ALA A 216 -12.64 6.72 10.36
CA ALA A 216 -11.94 6.83 11.64
C ALA A 216 -10.49 6.37 11.61
N GLY A 217 -10.09 5.59 10.59
CA GLY A 217 -8.73 5.08 10.46
C GLY A 217 -7.70 6.18 10.16
N PRO A 218 -6.42 6.02 10.53
CA PRO A 218 -5.37 6.91 10.11
C PRO A 218 -5.14 6.83 8.60
N LEU A 219 -4.72 7.97 8.02
CA LEU A 219 -4.11 8.03 6.71
C LEU A 219 -2.61 7.77 6.87
N LEU A 220 -2.03 6.95 6.03
CA LEU A 220 -0.64 6.55 6.11
C LEU A 220 0.09 6.96 4.83
N ILE A 221 1.25 7.59 4.96
CA ILE A 221 2.20 7.81 3.86
C ILE A 221 3.27 6.75 3.96
N GLU A 222 3.63 6.15 2.82
CA GLU A 222 4.67 5.14 2.73
C GLU A 222 5.90 5.75 2.06
N PRO A 223 6.95 6.07 2.82
CA PRO A 223 8.17 6.67 2.28
C PRO A 223 8.94 5.69 1.40
N LYS A 224 9.49 6.20 0.30
CA LYS A 224 10.46 5.51 -0.56
C LYS A 224 11.42 6.53 -1.20
N PRO A 225 12.75 6.26 -1.24
CA PRO A 225 13.69 7.25 -1.77
C PRO A 225 13.67 7.38 -3.29
N PHE A 226 13.49 6.27 -3.99
CA PHE A 226 13.48 6.16 -5.46
C PHE A 226 12.80 4.85 -5.90
N GLU A 227 12.66 4.62 -7.20
CA GLU A 227 11.89 3.55 -7.85
C GLU A 227 10.37 3.75 -7.73
N PRO A 228 9.71 4.06 -8.85
CA PRO A 228 10.25 4.16 -10.22
C PRO A 228 10.91 5.49 -10.55
N THR A 229 10.68 6.58 -9.83
CA THR A 229 11.37 7.84 -10.06
C THR A 229 12.80 7.81 -9.49
N LYS A 230 13.69 8.63 -10.01
CA LYS A 230 15.06 8.71 -9.50
C LYS A 230 15.16 9.38 -8.13
N HIS A 231 14.19 10.23 -7.80
CA HIS A 231 14.11 10.90 -6.52
C HIS A 231 12.65 11.14 -6.17
N GLN A 232 12.14 10.48 -5.13
CA GLN A 232 10.80 10.69 -4.62
C GLN A 232 10.77 11.79 -3.55
N TYR A 233 9.63 12.50 -3.43
CA TYR A 233 9.48 13.58 -2.44
C TYR A 233 9.30 13.05 -1.02
N ASP A 234 8.72 11.89 -0.87
CA ASP A 234 8.52 11.15 0.38
C ASP A 234 9.70 10.22 0.71
N TYR A 235 10.93 10.74 0.63
CA TYR A 235 12.19 10.02 0.63
C TYR A 235 12.38 9.07 1.83
N ASP A 236 12.10 9.55 3.05
CA ASP A 236 12.23 8.87 4.33
C ASP A 236 11.27 9.46 5.37
N ALA A 237 11.27 8.90 6.58
CA ALA A 237 10.42 9.39 7.67
C ALA A 237 10.65 10.87 8.01
N ALA A 238 11.88 11.34 7.93
CA ALA A 238 12.24 12.73 8.26
C ALA A 238 11.75 13.70 7.17
N ALA A 239 11.91 13.34 5.88
CA ALA A 239 11.43 14.12 4.76
C ALA A 239 9.91 14.24 4.78
N VAL A 240 9.19 13.13 5.04
CA VAL A 240 7.73 13.14 5.14
C VAL A 240 7.28 13.99 6.33
N PHE A 241 7.91 13.85 7.49
CA PHE A 241 7.54 14.66 8.67
C PHE A 241 7.71 16.16 8.42
N ALA A 242 8.85 16.56 7.86
CA ALA A 242 9.10 17.96 7.50
C ALA A 242 8.09 18.48 6.47
N PHE A 243 7.72 17.65 5.49
CA PHE A 243 6.68 17.99 4.52
C PHE A 243 5.31 18.18 5.20
N LEU A 244 4.91 17.23 6.04
CA LEU A 244 3.63 17.31 6.76
C LEU A 244 3.55 18.56 7.63
N GLN A 245 4.62 18.90 8.37
CA GLN A 245 4.69 20.14 9.16
C GLN A 245 4.56 21.39 8.30
N LYS A 246 5.23 21.41 7.14
CA LYS A 246 5.16 22.55 6.21
C LYS A 246 3.72 22.87 5.77
N TYR A 247 2.90 21.84 5.60
CA TYR A 247 1.52 21.98 5.12
C TYR A 247 0.46 21.85 6.23
N GLY A 248 0.86 21.70 7.50
CA GLY A 248 -0.04 21.59 8.65
C GLY A 248 -0.83 20.29 8.67
N LEU A 249 -0.23 19.18 8.19
CA LEU A 249 -0.85 17.87 8.04
C LEU A 249 -0.30 16.82 9.02
N GLU A 250 0.61 17.18 9.91
CA GLU A 250 1.30 16.23 10.82
C GLU A 250 0.37 15.53 11.82
N LEU A 251 -0.84 16.07 12.04
CA LEU A 251 -1.84 15.43 12.89
C LEU A 251 -2.78 14.49 12.11
N GLU A 252 -2.86 14.63 10.79
CA GLU A 252 -3.75 13.87 9.91
C GLU A 252 -3.13 12.58 9.41
N PHE A 253 -1.81 12.55 9.26
CA PHE A 253 -1.08 11.44 8.66
C PHE A 253 -0.13 10.75 9.64
N LYS A 254 0.07 9.46 9.40
CA LYS A 254 1.11 8.64 10.00
C LYS A 254 1.93 8.00 8.89
N LEU A 255 2.89 7.16 9.25
CA LEU A 255 3.75 6.46 8.29
C LEU A 255 3.41 4.96 8.24
N ASN A 256 3.48 4.41 7.03
CA ASN A 256 3.63 2.97 6.78
C ASN A 256 5.09 2.74 6.40
N LEU A 257 5.89 2.19 7.30
CA LEU A 257 7.33 2.05 7.10
C LEU A 257 7.66 0.70 6.47
N GLU A 258 8.26 0.73 5.29
CA GLU A 258 8.71 -0.47 4.60
C GLU A 258 10.20 -0.73 4.85
N VAL A 259 10.55 -1.97 5.19
CA VAL A 259 11.93 -2.38 5.53
C VAL A 259 12.87 -2.14 4.35
N ASN A 260 12.46 -2.54 3.14
CA ASN A 260 13.27 -2.38 1.95
C ASN A 260 13.47 -0.92 1.56
N HIS A 261 12.45 -0.08 1.74
CA HIS A 261 12.55 1.34 1.44
C HIS A 261 13.57 2.06 2.33
N ALA A 262 13.63 1.71 3.62
CA ALA A 262 14.68 2.20 4.51
C ALA A 262 16.07 1.77 4.04
N THR A 263 16.23 0.50 3.63
CA THR A 263 17.50 -0.04 3.08
C THR A 263 17.90 0.72 1.82
N LEU A 264 16.98 0.99 0.90
CA LEU A 264 17.21 1.78 -0.31
C LEU A 264 17.63 3.22 0.01
N ALA A 265 17.08 3.81 1.06
CA ALA A 265 17.47 5.14 1.53
C ALA A 265 18.85 5.16 2.21
N GLY A 266 19.47 4.00 2.43
CA GLY A 266 20.72 3.88 3.15
C GLY A 266 20.58 4.04 4.67
N LEU A 267 19.40 3.78 5.19
CA LEU A 267 19.05 3.93 6.61
C LEU A 267 18.81 2.57 7.26
N ASP A 268 19.05 2.51 8.57
CA ASP A 268 18.64 1.38 9.38
C ASP A 268 17.12 1.45 9.63
N PHE A 269 16.42 0.33 9.49
CA PHE A 269 14.98 0.29 9.71
C PHE A 269 14.59 0.64 11.16
N GLU A 270 15.44 0.29 12.14
CA GLU A 270 15.24 0.68 13.54
C GLU A 270 15.30 2.21 13.72
N HIS A 271 16.12 2.91 12.93
CA HIS A 271 16.16 4.38 12.92
C HIS A 271 14.82 4.97 12.46
N GLU A 272 14.29 4.47 11.35
CA GLU A 272 13.00 4.93 10.80
C GLU A 272 11.86 4.75 11.81
N ILE A 273 11.79 3.57 12.44
CA ILE A 273 10.79 3.30 13.49
C ILE A 273 10.98 4.24 14.70
N ALA A 274 12.21 4.37 15.19
CA ALA A 274 12.51 5.20 16.36
C ALA A 274 12.20 6.67 16.09
N TYR A 275 12.55 7.17 14.90
CA TYR A 275 12.25 8.54 14.48
C TYR A 275 10.73 8.77 14.39
N ALA A 276 10.00 7.85 13.77
CA ALA A 276 8.55 7.94 13.62
C ALA A 276 7.82 7.92 14.97
N ILE A 277 8.28 7.07 15.92
CA ILE A 277 7.73 7.00 17.29
C ILE A 277 8.02 8.31 18.03
N ALA A 278 9.26 8.80 17.98
CA ALA A 278 9.68 10.02 18.68
C ALA A 278 8.87 11.26 18.24
N ASN A 279 8.47 11.30 16.97
CA ASN A 279 7.67 12.39 16.39
C ASN A 279 6.16 12.11 16.36
N GLY A 280 5.71 10.98 16.94
CA GLY A 280 4.29 10.63 17.02
C GLY A 280 3.62 10.32 15.68
N ILE A 281 4.39 9.98 14.64
CA ILE A 281 3.91 9.68 13.29
C ILE A 281 4.00 8.20 12.89
N PHE A 282 4.39 7.32 13.80
CA PHE A 282 4.39 5.88 13.56
C PHE A 282 2.96 5.34 13.38
N GLY A 283 2.72 4.55 12.34
CA GLY A 283 1.41 4.00 12.01
C GLY A 283 1.44 2.49 11.75
N SER A 284 2.20 2.04 10.78
CA SER A 284 2.24 0.65 10.32
C SER A 284 3.63 0.28 9.81
N VAL A 285 3.83 -1.01 9.56
CA VAL A 285 5.05 -1.55 8.95
C VAL A 285 4.65 -2.39 7.75
N ASP A 286 5.31 -2.17 6.61
CA ASP A 286 5.32 -3.13 5.51
C ASP A 286 6.57 -4.00 5.64
N ALA A 287 6.34 -5.29 5.97
CA ALA A 287 7.41 -6.21 6.28
C ALA A 287 7.82 -6.99 5.03
N ASN A 288 8.99 -6.64 4.50
CA ASN A 288 9.59 -7.32 3.35
C ASN A 288 11.10 -7.51 3.56
N ARG A 289 11.79 -7.94 2.51
CA ARG A 289 13.24 -8.12 2.50
C ARG A 289 13.83 -7.35 1.33
N GLY A 290 14.79 -6.48 1.62
CA GLY A 290 15.58 -5.77 0.63
C GLY A 290 17.01 -6.28 0.57
N ASP A 291 17.67 -6.07 -0.56
CA ASP A 291 19.11 -6.30 -0.72
C ASP A 291 19.79 -5.01 -1.12
N ALA A 292 20.58 -4.44 -0.20
CA ALA A 292 21.32 -3.19 -0.42
C ALA A 292 22.31 -3.25 -1.59
N ARG A 293 22.72 -4.45 -2.03
CA ARG A 293 23.64 -4.64 -3.15
C ARG A 293 22.93 -4.59 -4.49
N LEU A 294 21.68 -5.06 -4.53
CA LEU A 294 20.88 -5.11 -5.75
C LEU A 294 20.15 -3.81 -6.01
N GLY A 295 19.83 -3.03 -4.95
CA GLY A 295 19.01 -1.84 -5.06
C GLY A 295 17.58 -2.12 -5.54
N TRP A 296 17.12 -3.38 -5.43
CA TRP A 296 15.81 -3.81 -5.85
C TRP A 296 14.91 -4.07 -4.66
N ASP A 297 13.63 -3.79 -4.86
CA ASP A 297 12.58 -4.28 -4.01
C ASP A 297 12.44 -5.79 -4.21
N THR A 298 12.91 -6.57 -3.23
CA THR A 298 13.03 -8.03 -3.34
C THR A 298 12.16 -8.75 -2.30
N ASP A 299 10.96 -8.23 -2.05
CA ASP A 299 10.02 -8.78 -1.07
C ASP A 299 9.37 -10.11 -1.48
N GLN A 300 9.78 -10.65 -2.60
CA GLN A 300 9.27 -11.90 -3.17
C GLN A 300 9.86 -13.16 -2.54
N PHE A 301 10.82 -13.05 -1.61
CA PHE A 301 11.53 -14.19 -1.05
C PHE A 301 11.54 -14.23 0.47
#